data_c41e19cf4f190bda9c116f23f1f91ad3
#
_entry.id   c41e19cf4f190bda9c116f23f1f91ad3
#
_cell.length_a   1.000
_cell.length_b   1.000
_cell.length_c   1.000
_cell.angle_alpha   90.00
_cell.angle_beta   90.00
_cell.angle_gamma   90.00
#
_symmetry.space_group_name_H-M   'P 1'
#
loop_
_entity.id
_entity.type
_entity.pdbx_description
1 polymer ?
#
loop_
_entity_poly.entity_id
_entity_poly.type
_entity_poly.pdbx_seq_one_letter_code
_entity_poly.pdbx_strand_id
1 'polypeptide(L)'
;DMNPDAAFNSWSGDKGVGSDYLSQDAVIRLAPRAGIVLDEKLTPAEKLKVVQKLANEGDEKALEIFASIGAYLGHAIGTYAHFYEIKHLLLLGRVSSGKGGDLLVSICKETLKEDYPRLSVNVELPDERARRVGQSIAAASLVKLH
;
A
#
# COMPACT_ATOMS: atom_id res chain seq x y z
N ASP A 1 -21.47 -4.86 9.62
CA ASP A 1 -21.76 -5.69 8.43
C ASP A 1 -20.62 -5.53 7.44
N MET A 2 -20.04 -6.66 7.02
CA MET A 2 -18.97 -6.63 6.01
C MET A 2 -19.58 -6.35 4.63
N ASN A 3 -18.88 -5.50 3.85
CA ASN A 3 -19.24 -5.28 2.45
C ASN A 3 -19.23 -6.64 1.70
N PRO A 4 -20.35 -7.07 1.09
CA PRO A 4 -20.41 -8.34 0.36
C PRO A 4 -19.41 -8.42 -0.79
N ASP A 5 -19.05 -7.26 -1.38
CA ASP A 5 -18.09 -7.14 -2.49
C ASP A 5 -16.63 -7.01 -2.03
N ALA A 6 -16.38 -7.14 -0.72
CA ALA A 6 -15.01 -7.12 -0.19
C ALA A 6 -14.17 -8.26 -0.79
N ALA A 7 -12.90 -7.97 -1.05
CA ALA A 7 -11.95 -8.93 -1.60
C ALA A 7 -11.84 -10.16 -0.69
N PHE A 8 -11.87 -11.34 -1.27
CA PHE A 8 -11.64 -12.59 -0.56
C PHE A 8 -10.14 -12.89 -0.53
N ASN A 9 -9.61 -13.10 0.66
CA ASN A 9 -8.23 -13.50 0.86
C ASN A 9 -8.11 -15.03 0.93
N SER A 10 -7.47 -15.63 -0.08
CA SER A 10 -7.34 -17.08 -0.18
C SER A 10 -6.44 -17.70 0.90
N TRP A 11 -5.58 -16.91 1.51
CA TRP A 11 -4.67 -17.39 2.56
C TRP A 11 -5.34 -17.48 3.94
N SER A 12 -6.10 -16.45 4.31
CA SER A 12 -6.80 -16.42 5.61
C SER A 12 -8.20 -17.05 5.55
N GLY A 13 -8.81 -17.12 4.36
CA GLY A 13 -10.22 -17.51 4.19
C GLY A 13 -11.22 -16.39 4.51
N ASP A 14 -10.75 -15.18 4.79
CA ASP A 14 -11.58 -14.05 5.19
C ASP A 14 -11.81 -13.07 4.04
N LYS A 15 -12.81 -12.20 4.20
CA LYS A 15 -13.06 -11.06 3.31
C LYS A 15 -12.54 -9.76 3.93
N GLY A 16 -12.08 -8.83 3.08
CA GLY A 16 -11.73 -7.48 3.51
C GLY A 16 -10.40 -7.39 4.25
N VAL A 17 -9.49 -8.35 4.04
CA VAL A 17 -8.17 -8.36 4.67
C VAL A 17 -7.30 -7.23 4.12
N GLY A 18 -6.64 -6.49 4.99
CA GLY A 18 -5.85 -5.30 4.63
C GLY A 18 -4.78 -5.56 3.57
N SER A 19 -4.18 -6.75 3.52
CA SER A 19 -3.21 -7.13 2.49
C SER A 19 -3.78 -7.06 1.07
N ASP A 20 -5.06 -7.34 0.88
CA ASP A 20 -5.71 -7.28 -0.43
C ASP A 20 -5.96 -5.85 -0.93
N TYR A 21 -5.82 -4.86 -0.05
CA TYR A 21 -6.03 -3.44 -0.33
C TYR A 21 -4.77 -2.60 -0.31
N LEU A 22 -3.70 -3.08 0.34
CA LEU A 22 -2.49 -2.31 0.61
C LEU A 22 -1.22 -2.92 0.01
N SER A 23 -1.33 -4.02 -0.74
CA SER A 23 -0.19 -4.74 -1.33
C SER A 23 -0.21 -4.72 -2.87
N GLN A 24 0.71 -5.49 -3.48
CA GLN A 24 0.70 -5.73 -4.93
C GLN A 24 -0.63 -6.34 -5.42
N ASP A 25 -1.34 -7.08 -4.57
CA ASP A 25 -2.62 -7.69 -4.94
C ASP A 25 -3.71 -6.63 -5.15
N ALA A 26 -3.64 -5.53 -4.40
CA ALA A 26 -4.49 -4.36 -4.66
C ALA A 26 -4.25 -3.78 -6.06
N VAL A 27 -2.99 -3.62 -6.46
CA VAL A 27 -2.63 -3.11 -7.80
C VAL A 27 -3.17 -4.04 -8.89
N ILE A 28 -2.96 -5.33 -8.74
CA ILE A 28 -3.40 -6.35 -9.71
C ILE A 28 -4.94 -6.38 -9.81
N ARG A 29 -5.64 -6.27 -8.69
CA ARG A 29 -7.10 -6.27 -8.63
C ARG A 29 -7.72 -4.99 -9.20
N LEU A 30 -7.07 -3.86 -9.02
CA LEU A 30 -7.55 -2.57 -9.52
C LEU A 30 -7.24 -2.37 -11.02
N ALA A 31 -6.18 -2.98 -11.55
CA ALA A 31 -5.77 -2.83 -12.94
C ALA A 31 -6.91 -3.08 -13.96
N PRO A 32 -7.69 -4.18 -13.91
CA PRO A 32 -8.81 -4.37 -14.83
C PRO A 32 -9.91 -3.31 -14.67
N ARG A 33 -10.15 -2.82 -13.45
CA ARG A 33 -11.13 -1.76 -13.19
C ARG A 33 -10.71 -0.42 -13.80
N ALA A 34 -9.41 -0.16 -13.83
CA ALA A 34 -8.83 0.99 -14.52
C ALA A 34 -8.68 0.76 -16.06
N GLY A 35 -9.08 -0.40 -16.56
CA GLY A 35 -8.98 -0.75 -17.98
C GLY A 35 -7.55 -1.12 -18.41
N ILE A 36 -6.69 -1.53 -17.48
CA ILE A 36 -5.35 -2.05 -17.76
C ILE A 36 -5.41 -3.57 -17.80
N VAL A 37 -5.11 -4.12 -18.98
CA VAL A 37 -5.07 -5.57 -19.20
C VAL A 37 -3.70 -6.10 -18.83
N LEU A 38 -3.66 -7.05 -17.90
CA LEU A 38 -2.44 -7.74 -17.47
C LEU A 38 -2.42 -9.16 -18.04
N ASP A 39 -1.29 -9.57 -18.60
CA ASP A 39 -1.12 -10.96 -19.07
C ASP A 39 -1.23 -11.92 -17.87
N GLU A 40 -2.09 -12.92 -18.00
CA GLU A 40 -2.33 -13.92 -16.97
C GLU A 40 -1.09 -14.78 -16.66
N LYS A 41 -0.21 -14.93 -17.65
CA LYS A 41 1.05 -15.70 -17.51
C LYS A 41 2.08 -15.03 -16.62
N LEU A 42 1.95 -13.71 -16.38
CA LEU A 42 2.86 -12.97 -15.52
C LEU A 42 2.65 -13.33 -14.06
N THR A 43 3.75 -13.43 -13.34
CA THR A 43 3.74 -13.53 -11.88
C THR A 43 3.18 -12.25 -11.25
N PRO A 44 2.67 -12.28 -10.02
CA PRO A 44 2.18 -11.09 -9.34
C PRO A 44 3.21 -9.95 -9.29
N ALA A 45 4.49 -10.27 -9.11
CA ALA A 45 5.57 -9.28 -9.09
C ALA A 45 5.80 -8.64 -10.47
N GLU A 46 5.65 -9.39 -11.55
CA GLU A 46 5.76 -8.88 -12.92
C GLU A 46 4.54 -8.02 -13.27
N LYS A 47 3.34 -8.44 -12.91
CA LYS A 47 2.12 -7.63 -13.06
C LYS A 47 2.25 -6.27 -12.38
N LEU A 48 2.75 -6.24 -11.13
CA LEU A 48 3.05 -4.99 -10.44
C LEU A 48 4.03 -4.13 -11.23
N LYS A 49 5.13 -4.70 -11.75
CA LYS A 49 6.12 -3.96 -12.55
C LYS A 49 5.52 -3.32 -13.81
N VAL A 50 4.58 -4.01 -14.47
CA VAL A 50 3.87 -3.45 -15.63
C VAL A 50 3.13 -2.18 -15.25
N VAL A 51 2.34 -2.22 -14.17
CA VAL A 51 1.57 -1.04 -13.72
C VAL A 51 2.49 0.07 -13.21
N GLN A 52 3.56 -0.28 -12.49
CA GLN A 52 4.57 0.71 -12.05
C GLN A 52 5.26 1.40 -13.23
N LYS A 53 5.57 0.66 -14.30
CA LYS A 53 6.15 1.24 -15.51
C LYS A 53 5.20 2.26 -16.12
N LEU A 54 3.93 1.91 -16.31
CA LEU A 54 2.90 2.82 -16.82
C LEU A 54 2.77 4.08 -15.94
N ALA A 55 2.73 3.92 -14.63
CA ALA A 55 2.68 5.06 -13.71
C ALA A 55 3.92 5.96 -13.81
N ASN A 56 5.13 5.38 -13.97
CA ASN A 56 6.37 6.13 -14.17
C ASN A 56 6.37 6.91 -15.49
N GLU A 57 5.72 6.38 -16.52
CA GLU A 57 5.52 7.03 -17.82
C GLU A 57 4.42 8.10 -17.79
N GLY A 58 3.65 8.17 -16.71
CA GLY A 58 2.60 9.18 -16.51
C GLY A 58 1.22 8.73 -16.97
N ASP A 59 0.98 7.43 -17.15
CA ASP A 59 -0.35 6.92 -17.46
C ASP A 59 -1.33 7.22 -16.33
N GLU A 60 -2.39 7.97 -16.63
CA GLU A 60 -3.36 8.43 -15.64
C GLU A 60 -4.09 7.29 -14.95
N LYS A 61 -4.43 6.23 -15.69
CA LYS A 61 -5.13 5.07 -15.15
C LYS A 61 -4.27 4.29 -14.15
N ALA A 62 -2.98 4.14 -14.48
CA ALA A 62 -2.03 3.51 -13.58
C ALA A 62 -1.82 4.37 -12.32
N LEU A 63 -1.73 5.68 -12.45
CA LEU A 63 -1.61 6.61 -11.32
C LEU A 63 -2.86 6.57 -10.43
N GLU A 64 -4.07 6.50 -10.99
CA GLU A 64 -5.33 6.40 -10.25
C GLU A 64 -5.37 5.14 -9.35
N ILE A 65 -4.76 4.03 -9.77
CA ILE A 65 -4.62 2.83 -8.94
C ILE A 65 -3.83 3.14 -7.67
N PHE A 66 -2.69 3.81 -7.80
CA PHE A 66 -1.85 4.16 -6.65
C PHE A 66 -2.51 5.21 -5.75
N ALA A 67 -3.24 6.17 -6.35
CA ALA A 67 -4.03 7.14 -5.60
C ALA A 67 -5.12 6.44 -4.75
N SER A 68 -5.84 5.47 -5.34
CA SER A 68 -6.84 4.68 -4.62
C SER A 68 -6.24 3.92 -3.43
N ILE A 69 -5.05 3.31 -3.61
CA ILE A 69 -4.36 2.61 -2.53
C ILE A 69 -3.91 3.59 -1.45
N GLY A 70 -3.49 4.81 -1.83
CA GLY A 70 -3.15 5.88 -0.89
C GLY A 70 -4.34 6.27 -0.01
N ALA A 71 -5.52 6.45 -0.60
CA ALA A 71 -6.74 6.73 0.14
C ALA A 71 -7.11 5.56 1.10
N TYR A 72 -7.04 4.32 0.63
CA TYR A 72 -7.26 3.15 1.50
C TYR A 72 -6.31 3.12 2.70
N LEU A 73 -5.04 3.46 2.48
CA LEU A 73 -4.05 3.52 3.55
C LEU A 73 -4.39 4.62 4.56
N GLY A 74 -4.79 5.82 4.10
CA GLY A 74 -5.22 6.91 4.97
C GLY A 74 -6.37 6.50 5.89
N HIS A 75 -7.42 5.88 5.34
CA HIS A 75 -8.55 5.39 6.13
C HIS A 75 -8.16 4.22 7.06
N ALA A 76 -7.26 3.32 6.62
CA ALA A 76 -6.76 2.26 7.48
C ALA A 76 -6.00 2.82 8.70
N ILE A 77 -5.15 3.83 8.51
CA ILE A 77 -4.46 4.53 9.62
C ILE A 77 -5.48 5.18 10.56
N GLY A 78 -6.49 5.87 10.01
CA GLY A 78 -7.58 6.45 10.79
C GLY A 78 -8.28 5.42 11.67
N THR A 79 -8.53 4.24 11.12
CA THR A 79 -9.12 3.12 11.85
C THR A 79 -8.19 2.57 12.93
N TYR A 80 -6.92 2.33 12.60
CA TYR A 80 -5.94 1.81 13.57
C TYR A 80 -5.65 2.80 14.71
N ALA A 81 -5.76 4.09 14.47
CA ALA A 81 -5.56 5.12 15.48
C ALA A 81 -6.61 5.08 16.62
N HIS A 82 -7.73 4.38 16.45
CA HIS A 82 -8.65 4.09 17.54
C HIS A 82 -8.10 3.10 18.56
N PHE A 83 -7.13 2.29 18.16
CA PHE A 83 -6.57 1.21 18.99
C PHE A 83 -5.10 1.45 19.37
N TYR A 84 -4.39 2.25 18.58
CA TYR A 84 -2.95 2.47 18.73
C TYR A 84 -2.60 3.95 18.66
N GLU A 85 -1.66 4.40 19.47
CA GLU A 85 -1.04 5.72 19.33
C GLU A 85 0.03 5.64 18.22
N ILE A 86 -0.34 6.07 17.01
CA ILE A 86 0.54 6.01 15.83
C ILE A 86 1.17 7.38 15.61
N LYS A 87 2.48 7.50 15.79
CA LYS A 87 3.26 8.73 15.52
C LYS A 87 3.99 8.66 14.18
N HIS A 88 4.51 7.49 13.85
CA HIS A 88 5.29 7.26 12.63
C HIS A 88 4.77 6.01 11.91
N LEU A 89 4.60 6.12 10.61
CA LEU A 89 4.30 5.01 9.71
C LEU A 89 5.37 4.93 8.64
N LEU A 90 6.10 3.83 8.61
CA LEU A 90 7.10 3.55 7.60
C LEU A 90 6.53 2.57 6.57
N LEU A 91 6.43 3.02 5.32
CA LEU A 91 5.91 2.19 4.24
C LEU A 91 7.03 1.39 3.59
N LEU A 92 6.94 0.07 3.74
CA LEU A 92 7.90 -0.88 3.17
C LEU A 92 7.22 -1.69 2.06
N GLY A 93 8.03 -2.11 1.09
CA GLY A 93 7.57 -3.03 0.06
C GLY A 93 7.60 -2.45 -1.35
N ARG A 94 7.40 -3.34 -2.32
CA ARG A 94 7.56 -3.01 -3.74
C ARG A 94 6.51 -2.04 -4.27
N VAL A 95 5.31 -2.04 -3.71
CA VAL A 95 4.20 -1.19 -4.15
C VAL A 95 4.50 0.29 -3.97
N SER A 96 5.33 0.62 -3.00
CA SER A 96 5.70 2.00 -2.66
C SER A 96 6.88 2.56 -3.47
N SER A 97 7.23 1.95 -4.60
CA SER A 97 8.36 2.39 -5.44
C SER A 97 7.92 3.23 -6.63
N GLY A 98 8.77 4.19 -7.04
CA GLY A 98 8.57 5.05 -8.21
C GLY A 98 7.46 6.08 -8.02
N LYS A 99 7.05 6.74 -9.13
CA LYS A 99 6.03 7.80 -9.11
C LYS A 99 4.71 7.37 -8.47
N GLY A 100 4.29 6.11 -8.70
CA GLY A 100 3.10 5.56 -8.08
C GLY A 100 3.21 5.51 -6.56
N GLY A 101 4.38 5.11 -6.03
CA GLY A 101 4.62 5.10 -4.59
C GLY A 101 4.63 6.50 -3.97
N ASP A 102 5.22 7.47 -4.65
CA ASP A 102 5.23 8.86 -4.20
C ASP A 102 3.79 9.43 -4.15
N LEU A 103 2.99 9.17 -5.20
CA LEU A 103 1.59 9.57 -5.25
C LEU A 103 0.76 8.90 -4.15
N LEU A 104 0.95 7.60 -3.91
CA LEU A 104 0.30 6.86 -2.84
C LEU A 104 0.51 7.54 -1.49
N VAL A 105 1.76 7.93 -1.18
CA VAL A 105 2.07 8.65 0.07
C VAL A 105 1.43 10.03 0.12
N SER A 106 1.44 10.76 -1.00
CA SER A 106 0.79 12.09 -1.07
C SER A 106 -0.69 11.99 -0.76
N ILE A 107 -1.41 11.10 -1.45
CA ILE A 107 -2.85 10.90 -1.23
C ILE A 107 -3.16 10.40 0.17
N CYS A 108 -2.34 9.50 0.72
CA CYS A 108 -2.50 9.05 2.11
C CYS A 108 -2.43 10.23 3.10
N LYS A 109 -1.46 11.13 2.92
CA LYS A 109 -1.32 12.33 3.75
C LYS A 109 -2.48 13.30 3.58
N GLU A 110 -2.97 13.48 2.36
CA GLU A 110 -4.16 14.30 2.07
C GLU A 110 -5.40 13.73 2.76
N THR A 111 -5.66 12.42 2.61
CA THR A 111 -6.77 11.73 3.29
C THR A 111 -6.69 11.89 4.80
N LEU A 112 -5.50 11.73 5.39
CA LEU A 112 -5.32 11.92 6.83
C LEU A 112 -5.62 13.37 7.25
N LYS A 113 -5.17 14.34 6.48
CA LYS A 113 -5.40 15.76 6.76
C LYS A 113 -6.88 16.16 6.67
N GLU A 114 -7.59 15.64 5.68
CA GLU A 114 -8.98 15.98 5.40
C GLU A 114 -9.96 15.24 6.33
N ASP A 115 -9.82 13.92 6.42
CA ASP A 115 -10.80 13.09 7.12
C ASP A 115 -10.44 12.84 8.58
N TYR A 116 -9.16 12.99 8.95
CA TYR A 116 -8.65 12.74 10.30
C TYR A 116 -7.79 13.88 10.84
N PRO A 117 -8.27 15.15 10.84
CA PRO A 117 -7.45 16.32 11.15
C PRO A 117 -6.90 16.35 12.59
N ARG A 118 -7.40 15.49 13.47
CA ARG A 118 -6.89 15.33 14.84
C ARG A 118 -5.70 14.37 14.95
N LEU A 119 -5.44 13.60 13.90
CA LEU A 119 -4.31 12.66 13.88
C LEU A 119 -3.04 13.37 13.38
N SER A 120 -1.97 13.19 14.13
CA SER A 120 -0.64 13.66 13.73
C SER A 120 0.25 12.44 13.49
N VAL A 121 0.17 11.90 12.27
CA VAL A 121 0.95 10.72 11.86
C VAL A 121 1.96 11.14 10.80
N ASN A 122 3.23 10.86 11.03
CA ASN A 122 4.27 11.04 10.03
C ASN A 122 4.37 9.80 9.14
N VAL A 123 3.97 9.93 7.87
CA VAL A 123 4.00 8.85 6.87
C VAL A 123 5.22 9.03 5.99
N GLU A 124 6.11 8.04 5.96
CA GLU A 124 7.39 8.13 5.27
C GLU A 124 7.68 6.89 4.42
N LEU A 125 8.40 7.13 3.33
CA LEU A 125 9.09 6.10 2.57
C LEU A 125 10.54 6.03 3.05
N PRO A 126 11.07 4.85 3.36
CA PRO A 126 12.50 4.74 3.64
C PRO A 126 13.30 5.03 2.37
N ASP A 127 14.53 5.50 2.53
CA ASP A 127 15.46 5.59 1.43
C ASP A 127 15.73 4.21 0.80
N GLU A 128 16.26 4.17 -0.44
CA GLU A 128 16.50 2.90 -1.14
C GLU A 128 17.44 1.96 -0.40
N ARG A 129 18.40 2.49 0.35
CA ARG A 129 19.35 1.70 1.14
C ARG A 129 18.64 1.08 2.35
N ALA A 130 17.83 1.86 3.04
CA ALA A 130 17.03 1.38 4.17
C ALA A 130 15.96 0.36 3.73
N ARG A 131 15.39 0.49 2.52
CA ARG A 131 14.45 -0.51 1.97
C ARG A 131 15.09 -1.89 1.79
N ARG A 132 16.38 -1.95 1.41
CA ARG A 132 17.09 -3.23 1.18
C ARG A 132 17.48 -3.92 2.48
N VAL A 133 17.78 -3.17 3.52
CA VAL A 133 18.35 -3.70 4.76
C VAL A 133 17.41 -3.54 5.97
N GLY A 134 16.34 -2.75 5.85
CA GLY A 134 15.47 -2.38 6.98
C GLY A 134 14.86 -3.58 7.70
N GLN A 135 14.38 -4.58 6.97
CA GLN A 135 13.82 -5.79 7.57
C GLN A 135 14.91 -6.61 8.29
N SER A 136 16.11 -6.68 7.71
CA SER A 136 17.25 -7.38 8.31
C SER A 136 17.74 -6.67 9.58
N ILE A 137 17.77 -5.33 9.55
CA ILE A 137 18.14 -4.52 10.73
C ILE A 137 17.08 -4.65 11.82
N ALA A 138 15.79 -4.56 11.46
CA ALA A 138 14.71 -4.75 12.43
C ALA A 138 14.76 -6.13 13.07
N ALA A 139 14.96 -7.19 12.29
CA ALA A 139 15.11 -8.55 12.81
C ALA A 139 16.37 -8.69 13.70
N ALA A 140 17.47 -8.06 13.33
CA ALA A 140 18.71 -8.08 14.11
C ALA A 140 18.64 -7.26 15.41
N SER A 141 17.72 -6.28 15.48
CA SER A 141 17.51 -5.47 16.69
C SER A 141 16.56 -6.07 17.70
N LEU A 142 15.92 -7.21 17.38
CA LEU A 142 15.09 -7.93 18.34
C LEU A 142 15.93 -8.37 19.52
N VAL A 143 15.38 -8.15 20.73
CA VAL A 143 16.03 -8.55 21.99
C VAL A 143 16.29 -10.05 21.96
N LYS A 144 17.54 -10.46 22.23
CA LYS A 144 17.87 -11.86 22.44
C LYS A 144 17.12 -12.32 23.70
N LEU A 145 16.21 -13.26 23.52
CA LEU A 145 15.62 -13.98 24.64
C LEU A 145 16.73 -14.85 25.26
N HIS A 146 17.09 -14.58 26.49
CA HIS A 146 18.02 -15.37 27.30
C HIS A 146 17.27 -16.52 27.96
#